data_dede7a40271ec58252c042cc26641858
#
_entry.id   dede7a40271ec58252c042cc26641858
#
_cell.length_a   1.000
_cell.length_b   1.000
_cell.length_c   1.000
_cell.angle_alpha   90.00
_cell.angle_beta   90.00
_cell.angle_gamma   90.00
#
_symmetry.space_group_name_H-M   'P 1'
#
loop_
_entity.id
_entity.type
_entity.pdbx_description
1 polymer ?
#
loop_
_entity_poly.entity_id
_entity_poly.type
_entity_poly.pdbx_seq_one_letter_code
_entity_poly.pdbx_strand_id
1 'polypeptide(L)'
;MRKDTKARDFDRATKQAISERDSIDGWPCCVFCGAAAPAPIAWSNAHYIARSQQGRGIEQNGLTLCPECHRRYDQTTARAEMRGYFRDYLKSQYEYWNEDDLIYRKGYEK
;
A
#
# COMPACT_ATOMS: atom_id res chain seq x y z
N MET A 1 -9.65 20.61 -0.58
CA MET A 1 -8.74 19.57 -0.07
C MET A 1 -7.31 20.09 -0.10
N ARG A 2 -6.58 19.83 0.94
CA ARG A 2 -5.21 20.29 0.98
C ARG A 2 -4.33 19.49 0.01
N LYS A 3 -3.29 20.14 -0.49
CA LYS A 3 -2.38 19.53 -1.45
C LYS A 3 -1.66 18.32 -0.90
N ASP A 4 -1.18 18.42 0.35
CA ASP A 4 -0.45 17.31 0.97
C ASP A 4 -1.37 16.12 1.29
N THR A 5 -2.63 16.37 1.64
CA THR A 5 -3.61 15.30 1.83
C THR A 5 -3.80 14.54 0.52
N LYS A 6 -3.94 15.28 -0.57
CA LYS A 6 -4.13 14.68 -1.89
C LYS A 6 -2.92 13.85 -2.30
N ALA A 7 -1.71 14.31 -1.97
CA ALA A 7 -0.49 13.59 -2.31
C ALA A 7 -0.37 12.26 -1.57
N ARG A 8 -1.06 12.11 -0.43
CA ARG A 8 -1.01 10.88 0.37
C ARG A 8 -2.16 9.93 0.12
N ASP A 9 -3.17 10.37 -0.66
CA ASP A 9 -4.31 9.51 -0.98
C ASP A 9 -4.02 8.73 -2.27
N PHE A 10 -4.44 7.47 -2.31
CA PHE A 10 -4.40 6.71 -3.54
C PHE A 10 -5.52 7.17 -4.45
N ASP A 11 -5.18 7.61 -5.66
CA ASP A 11 -6.21 7.91 -6.64
C ASP A 11 -6.71 6.62 -7.29
N ARG A 12 -7.71 6.75 -8.17
CA ARG A 12 -8.36 5.59 -8.76
C ARG A 12 -7.40 4.74 -9.58
N ALA A 13 -6.58 5.38 -10.40
CA ALA A 13 -5.63 4.66 -11.24
C ALA A 13 -4.59 3.93 -10.39
N THR A 14 -4.16 4.55 -9.31
CA THR A 14 -3.20 3.95 -8.39
C THR A 14 -3.80 2.73 -7.69
N LYS A 15 -5.04 2.84 -7.22
CA LYS A 15 -5.75 1.72 -6.59
C LYS A 15 -5.86 0.54 -7.55
N GLN A 16 -6.17 0.82 -8.81
CA GLN A 16 -6.27 -0.23 -9.82
C GLN A 16 -4.92 -0.89 -10.05
N ALA A 17 -3.85 -0.10 -10.14
CA ALA A 17 -2.51 -0.64 -10.34
C ALA A 17 -2.08 -1.54 -9.18
N ILE A 18 -2.38 -1.12 -7.93
CA ILE A 18 -2.07 -1.93 -6.75
C ILE A 18 -2.84 -3.25 -6.81
N SER A 19 -4.12 -3.18 -7.11
CA SER A 19 -4.98 -4.35 -7.15
C SER A 19 -4.51 -5.35 -8.20
N GLU A 20 -4.16 -4.86 -9.39
CA GLU A 20 -3.68 -5.72 -10.47
C GLU A 20 -2.35 -6.36 -10.14
N ARG A 21 -1.43 -5.58 -9.55
CA ARG A 21 -0.13 -6.11 -9.15
C ARG A 21 -0.27 -7.23 -8.13
N ASP A 22 -1.21 -7.09 -7.20
CA ASP A 22 -1.40 -8.03 -6.08
C ASP A 22 -2.39 -9.15 -6.42
N SER A 23 -2.80 -9.26 -7.68
CA SER A 23 -3.75 -10.29 -8.09
C SER A 23 -3.06 -11.63 -8.33
N ILE A 24 -3.79 -12.70 -8.04
CA ILE A 24 -3.38 -14.07 -8.38
C ILE A 24 -4.45 -14.61 -9.32
N ASP A 25 -4.02 -15.03 -10.52
CA ASP A 25 -4.94 -15.49 -11.57
C ASP A 25 -6.02 -14.46 -11.89
N GLY A 26 -5.62 -13.18 -11.86
CA GLY A 26 -6.52 -12.09 -12.21
C GLY A 26 -7.45 -11.64 -11.10
N TRP A 27 -7.27 -12.15 -9.89
CA TRP A 27 -8.14 -11.80 -8.75
C TRP A 27 -7.34 -11.22 -7.60
N PRO A 28 -7.75 -10.06 -7.04
CA PRO A 28 -6.99 -9.43 -5.95
C PRO A 28 -6.93 -10.32 -4.70
N CYS A 29 -5.73 -10.44 -4.15
CA CYS A 29 -5.50 -11.25 -2.96
C CYS A 29 -4.72 -10.47 -1.92
N CYS A 30 -4.95 -10.79 -0.66
CA CYS A 30 -4.19 -10.19 0.44
C CYS A 30 -2.72 -10.57 0.30
N VAL A 31 -1.85 -9.57 0.32
CA VAL A 31 -0.41 -9.79 0.18
C VAL A 31 0.15 -10.61 1.34
N PHE A 32 -0.45 -10.49 2.52
CA PHE A 32 0.09 -11.15 3.71
C PHE A 32 -0.45 -12.57 3.91
N CYS A 33 -1.77 -12.74 3.91
CA CYS A 33 -2.35 -14.05 4.21
C CYS A 33 -2.83 -14.81 2.97
N GLY A 34 -2.89 -14.16 1.82
CA GLY A 34 -3.28 -14.81 0.57
C GLY A 34 -4.77 -14.93 0.34
N ALA A 35 -5.60 -14.42 1.24
CA ALA A 35 -7.04 -14.52 1.09
C ALA A 35 -7.51 -13.73 -0.13
N ALA A 36 -8.42 -14.33 -0.91
CA ALA A 36 -8.98 -13.67 -2.08
C ALA A 36 -10.07 -12.67 -1.66
N ALA A 37 -10.10 -11.53 -2.34
CA ALA A 37 -11.14 -10.53 -2.09
C ALA A 37 -12.50 -11.05 -2.58
N PRO A 38 -13.59 -10.69 -1.88
CA PRO A 38 -14.93 -11.12 -2.33
C PRO A 38 -15.37 -10.43 -3.63
N ALA A 39 -14.76 -9.28 -3.94
CA ALA A 39 -15.02 -8.56 -5.19
C ALA A 39 -13.75 -7.75 -5.53
N PRO A 40 -13.57 -7.37 -6.81
CA PRO A 40 -12.32 -6.72 -7.23
C PRO A 40 -11.96 -5.44 -6.47
N ILE A 41 -12.93 -4.71 -5.94
CA ILE A 41 -12.68 -3.45 -5.24
C ILE A 41 -13.22 -3.48 -3.82
N ALA A 42 -13.37 -4.69 -3.24
CA ALA A 42 -14.00 -4.84 -1.92
C ALA A 42 -13.15 -4.32 -0.78
N TRP A 43 -11.83 -4.37 -0.92
CA TRP A 43 -10.91 -4.01 0.15
C TRP A 43 -10.23 -2.68 -0.13
N SER A 44 -10.07 -1.86 0.93
CA SER A 44 -9.29 -0.65 0.80
C SER A 44 -7.80 -0.99 0.83
N ASN A 45 -7.00 -0.18 0.12
CA ASN A 45 -5.57 -0.41 0.07
C ASN A 45 -4.89 0.15 1.32
N ALA A 46 -3.86 -0.55 1.78
CA ALA A 46 -3.07 -0.12 2.92
C ALA A 46 -1.85 0.65 2.44
N HIS A 47 -1.42 1.62 3.25
CA HIS A 47 -0.16 2.32 3.02
C HIS A 47 0.97 1.58 3.72
N TYR A 48 2.03 1.23 3.00
CA TYR A 48 3.20 0.62 3.62
C TYR A 48 3.82 1.60 4.63
N ILE A 49 4.08 2.84 4.22
CA ILE A 49 4.41 3.92 5.14
C ILE A 49 3.12 4.70 5.37
N ALA A 50 2.69 4.78 6.63
CA ALA A 50 1.38 5.32 6.99
C ALA A 50 1.22 6.77 6.53
N ARG A 51 -0.02 7.14 6.20
CA ARG A 51 -0.33 8.53 5.86
C ARG A 51 0.08 9.48 6.97
N SER A 52 -0.09 9.06 8.23
CA SER A 52 0.31 9.87 9.38
C SER A 52 1.81 10.09 9.45
N GLN A 53 2.59 9.29 8.73
CA GLN A 53 4.04 9.44 8.63
C GLN A 53 4.44 9.97 7.25
N GLN A 54 3.52 10.65 6.58
CA GLN A 54 3.73 11.27 5.27
C GLN A 54 3.90 10.25 4.14
N GLY A 55 3.36 9.04 4.29
CA GLY A 55 3.39 8.05 3.23
C GLY A 55 2.61 8.54 2.01
N ARG A 56 3.24 8.45 0.83
CA ARG A 56 2.64 8.93 -0.41
C ARG A 56 1.60 7.96 -0.93
N GLY A 57 0.64 8.50 -1.69
CA GLY A 57 -0.39 7.68 -2.34
C GLY A 57 0.04 7.21 -3.71
N ILE A 58 1.16 6.49 -3.77
CA ILE A 58 1.67 5.91 -5.01
C ILE A 58 1.68 4.40 -4.90
N GLU A 59 1.64 3.70 -6.04
CA GLU A 59 1.52 2.24 -6.01
C GLU A 59 2.67 1.57 -5.29
N GLN A 60 3.87 2.16 -5.32
CA GLN A 60 5.04 1.62 -4.63
C GLN A 60 4.90 1.64 -3.12
N ASN A 61 3.91 2.37 -2.60
CA ASN A 61 3.62 2.44 -1.16
C ASN A 61 2.28 1.82 -0.81
N GLY A 62 1.65 1.11 -1.73
CA GLY A 62 0.32 0.56 -1.53
C GLY A 62 0.32 -0.96 -1.49
N LEU A 63 -0.60 -1.52 -0.73
CA LEU A 63 -0.74 -2.96 -0.54
C LEU A 63 -2.20 -3.35 -0.53
N THR A 64 -2.50 -4.51 -1.13
CA THR A 64 -3.83 -5.11 -1.00
C THR A 64 -3.81 -6.00 0.22
N LEU A 65 -4.61 -5.66 1.23
CA LEU A 65 -4.72 -6.44 2.45
C LEU A 65 -6.18 -6.69 2.77
N CYS A 66 -6.48 -7.90 3.27
CA CYS A 66 -7.83 -8.17 3.77
C CYS A 66 -8.08 -7.30 5.02
N PRO A 67 -9.35 -7.10 5.41
CA PRO A 67 -9.64 -6.23 6.56
C PRO A 67 -8.92 -6.62 7.83
N GLU A 68 -8.76 -7.90 8.08
CA GLU A 68 -8.07 -8.37 9.27
C GLU A 68 -6.58 -8.00 9.25
N CYS A 69 -5.90 -8.28 8.15
CA CYS A 69 -4.47 -7.96 8.03
C CYS A 69 -4.25 -6.45 7.98
N HIS A 70 -5.16 -5.71 7.34
CA HIS A 70 -5.10 -4.25 7.29
C HIS A 70 -5.17 -3.68 8.71
N ARG A 71 -6.13 -4.17 9.51
CA ARG A 71 -6.29 -3.72 10.89
C ARG A 71 -5.05 -4.07 11.72
N ARG A 72 -4.53 -5.27 11.57
CA ARG A 72 -3.34 -5.70 12.32
C ARG A 72 -2.14 -4.81 11.98
N TYR A 73 -1.98 -4.48 10.71
CA TYR A 73 -0.85 -3.65 10.29
C TYR A 73 -1.00 -2.21 10.78
N ASP A 74 -2.22 -1.66 10.74
CA ASP A 74 -2.44 -0.26 11.09
C ASP A 74 -2.58 -0.01 12.58
N GLN A 75 -3.06 -1.00 13.35
CA GLN A 75 -3.53 -0.74 14.71
C GLN A 75 -2.91 -1.62 15.77
N THR A 76 -1.96 -2.46 15.44
CA THR A 76 -1.37 -3.36 16.45
C THR A 76 0.15 -3.36 16.39
N THR A 77 0.75 -3.97 17.42
CA THR A 77 2.21 -4.13 17.49
C THR A 77 2.75 -5.11 16.45
N ALA A 78 1.87 -5.86 15.79
CA ALA A 78 2.28 -6.76 14.71
C ALA A 78 2.85 -6.00 13.51
N ARG A 79 2.63 -4.67 13.47
CA ARG A 79 3.11 -3.83 12.37
C ARG A 79 4.60 -4.01 12.08
N ALA A 80 5.42 -4.05 13.13
CA ALA A 80 6.87 -4.14 12.95
C ALA A 80 7.28 -5.41 12.19
N GLU A 81 6.65 -6.52 12.55
CA GLU A 81 6.93 -7.81 11.91
C GLU A 81 6.41 -7.83 10.48
N MET A 82 5.18 -7.36 10.30
CA MET A 82 4.55 -7.35 8.98
C MET A 82 5.27 -6.39 8.03
N ARG A 83 5.84 -5.31 8.56
CA ARG A 83 6.53 -4.32 7.75
C ARG A 83 7.71 -4.93 6.99
N GLY A 84 8.50 -5.78 7.64
CA GLY A 84 9.61 -6.44 6.98
C GLY A 84 9.16 -7.31 5.81
N TYR A 85 8.06 -8.03 6.01
CA TYR A 85 7.49 -8.85 4.96
C TYR A 85 7.04 -7.99 3.76
N PHE A 86 6.35 -6.89 4.04
CA PHE A 86 5.86 -6.01 2.98
C PHE A 86 7.00 -5.31 2.26
N ARG A 87 8.04 -4.92 3.00
CA ARG A 87 9.22 -4.32 2.37
C ARG A 87 9.83 -5.26 1.34
N ASP A 88 10.00 -6.51 1.71
CA ASP A 88 10.60 -7.49 0.82
C ASP A 88 9.70 -7.73 -0.40
N TYR A 89 8.39 -7.79 -0.18
CA TYR A 89 7.45 -7.97 -1.27
C TYR A 89 7.52 -6.80 -2.26
N LEU A 90 7.44 -5.58 -1.75
CA LEU A 90 7.44 -4.39 -2.61
C LEU A 90 8.76 -4.26 -3.36
N LYS A 91 9.87 -4.55 -2.67
CA LYS A 91 11.17 -4.53 -3.32
C LYS A 91 11.24 -5.51 -4.48
N SER A 92 10.59 -6.66 -4.36
CA SER A 92 10.58 -7.67 -5.41
C SER A 92 9.75 -7.26 -6.63
N GLN A 93 8.87 -6.28 -6.47
CA GLN A 93 7.96 -5.87 -7.56
C GLN A 93 8.53 -4.75 -8.42
N TYR A 94 9.55 -4.06 -7.96
CA TYR A 94 10.08 -2.89 -8.66
C TYR A 94 11.60 -2.92 -8.70
N GLU A 95 12.16 -2.48 -9.83
CA GLU A 95 13.61 -2.49 -10.02
C GLU A 95 14.33 -1.51 -9.09
N TYR A 96 13.73 -0.35 -8.87
CA TYR A 96 14.36 0.73 -8.10
C TYR A 96 13.48 1.18 -6.96
N TRP A 97 13.04 0.24 -6.13
CA TRP A 97 12.19 0.56 -5.00
C TRP A 97 13.05 1.03 -3.81
N ASN A 98 12.66 2.17 -3.22
CA ASN A 98 13.40 2.79 -2.13
C ASN A 98 12.42 3.44 -1.17
N GLU A 99 12.54 3.16 0.13
CA GLU A 99 11.63 3.68 1.14
C GLU A 99 11.62 5.21 1.18
N ASP A 100 12.77 5.85 0.94
CA ASP A 100 12.83 7.30 0.98
C ASP A 100 11.94 7.96 -0.07
N ASP A 101 11.70 7.28 -1.19
CA ASP A 101 10.86 7.80 -2.25
C ASP A 101 9.38 7.71 -1.92
N LEU A 102 9.01 6.99 -0.85
CA LEU A 102 7.63 6.77 -0.48
C LEU A 102 7.10 7.83 0.48
N ILE A 103 7.93 8.76 0.91
CA ILE A 103 7.58 9.76 1.89
C ILE A 103 7.36 11.09 1.20
N TYR A 104 6.19 11.70 1.43
CA TYR A 104 5.90 13.02 0.91
C TYR A 104 6.68 14.07 1.69
N ARG A 105 7.36 14.96 0.96
CA ARG A 105 8.05 16.08 1.57
C ARG A 105 7.61 17.35 0.86
N LYS A 106 7.32 18.38 1.65
CA LYS A 106 6.90 19.65 1.10
C LYS A 106 7.96 20.17 0.14
N GLY A 107 7.54 20.50 -1.08
CA GLY A 107 8.46 20.95 -2.12
C GLY A 107 9.08 19.85 -2.94
N TYR A 108 8.88 18.61 -2.55
CA TYR A 108 9.40 17.44 -3.27
C TYR A 108 8.69 17.27 -4.62
N GLU A 109 7.41 17.55 -4.63
CA GLU A 109 6.59 17.47 -5.84
C GLU A 109 6.64 18.80 -6.59
N LYS A 110 7.59 18.98 -7.40
CA LYS A 110 7.73 20.23 -8.14
C LYS A 110 7.20 20.14 -9.53
#